data_84c04ec41995a175c2a2bebb4ac68429
#
_entry.id   84c04ec41995a175c2a2bebb4ac68429
#
_cell.length_a   1.000
_cell.length_b   1.000
_cell.length_c   1.000
_cell.angle_alpha   90.00
_cell.angle_beta   90.00
_cell.angle_gamma   90.00
#
_symmetry.space_group_name_H-M   'P 1'
#
loop_
_entity.id
_entity.type
_entity.pdbx_description
1 polymer ?
#
loop_
_entity_poly.entity_id
_entity_poly.type
_entity_poly.pdbx_seq_one_letter_code
_entity_poly.pdbx_strand_id
1 'polypeptide(L)' 'MDLIDTPNPNAKKVLVEHNYEIATYIKKDSENIEGVAKDLIEIDGILSIFTGPGFLTITKEQSSDWNMINNDILNKFDTI' A
#
# COMPACT_ATOMS: atom_id res chain seq x y z
N MET A 1 11.68 -7.79 -1.17
CA MET A 1 10.38 -7.49 -0.55
C MET A 1 9.28 -7.97 -1.48
N ASP A 2 8.36 -8.76 -0.97
CA ASP A 2 7.31 -9.37 -1.78
C ASP A 2 5.93 -8.88 -1.37
N LEU A 3 5.03 -8.83 -2.33
CA LEU A 3 3.62 -8.62 -2.05
C LEU A 3 2.97 -9.97 -1.78
N ILE A 4 2.27 -10.06 -0.65
CA ILE A 4 1.67 -11.31 -0.19
C ILE A 4 0.17 -11.29 -0.48
N ASP A 5 -0.33 -12.35 -1.11
CA ASP A 5 -1.75 -12.45 -1.42
C ASP A 5 -2.58 -12.50 -0.15
N THR A 6 -3.78 -11.91 -0.23
CA THR A 6 -4.77 -11.96 0.85
C THR A 6 -6.04 -12.63 0.30
N PRO A 7 -7.01 -12.95 1.17
CA PRO A 7 -8.30 -13.47 0.68
C PRO A 7 -9.03 -12.54 -0.28
N ASN A 8 -8.74 -11.23 -0.22
CA ASN A 8 -9.29 -10.26 -1.17
C ASN A 8 -8.36 -10.12 -2.37
N PRO A 9 -8.80 -10.47 -3.61
CA PRO A 9 -7.93 -10.38 -4.78
C PRO A 9 -7.48 -8.95 -5.11
N ASN A 10 -8.15 -7.95 -4.58
CA ASN A 10 -7.78 -6.55 -4.79
C ASN A 10 -6.84 -6.02 -3.70
N ALA A 11 -6.43 -6.84 -2.75
CA ALA A 11 -5.56 -6.43 -1.67
C ALA A 11 -4.35 -7.34 -1.56
N LYS A 12 -3.18 -6.75 -1.35
CA LYS A 12 -1.96 -7.48 -1.06
C LYS A 12 -1.27 -6.85 0.13
N LYS A 13 -0.57 -7.68 0.88
CA LYS A 13 0.10 -7.28 2.11
C LYS A 13 1.61 -7.23 1.90
N VAL A 14 2.26 -6.24 2.52
CA VAL A 14 3.71 -6.19 2.55
C VAL A 14 4.16 -6.12 4.01
N LEU A 15 5.11 -6.99 4.37
CA LEU A 15 5.67 -7.02 5.72
C LEU A 15 6.73 -5.93 5.83
N VAL A 16 6.46 -4.92 6.64
CA VAL A 16 7.36 -3.78 6.78
C VAL A 16 7.13 -3.11 8.14
N GLU A 17 8.23 -2.75 8.81
CA GLU A 17 8.13 -1.95 10.02
C GLU A 17 7.76 -0.52 9.68
N HIS A 18 6.85 0.06 10.46
CA HIS A 18 6.40 1.42 10.25
C HIS A 18 5.95 2.04 11.58
N ASN A 19 5.83 3.35 11.57
CA ASN A 19 5.42 4.11 12.76
C ASN A 19 4.00 4.67 12.64
N TYR A 20 3.23 4.18 11.67
CA TYR A 20 1.85 4.63 11.52
C TYR A 20 0.98 4.09 12.64
N GLU A 21 -0.07 4.82 12.96
CA GLU A 21 -1.08 4.33 13.89
C GLU A 21 -1.71 3.06 13.33
N ILE A 22 -1.84 2.04 14.17
CA ILE A 22 -2.35 0.73 13.77
C ILE A 22 -3.86 0.80 13.51
N ALA A 23 -4.32 -0.04 12.57
CA ALA A 23 -5.73 -0.16 12.20
C ALA A 23 -6.31 1.12 11.59
N THR A 24 -5.49 1.80 10.79
CA THR A 24 -5.88 3.04 10.14
C THR A 24 -5.93 2.82 8.63
N TYR A 25 -6.96 3.36 7.97
CA TYR A 25 -7.06 3.38 6.51
C TYR A 25 -6.56 4.72 5.98
N ILE A 26 -5.60 4.64 5.05
CA ILE A 26 -5.06 5.80 4.37
C ILE A 26 -5.60 5.80 2.95
N LYS A 27 -6.21 6.92 2.55
CA LYS A 27 -6.79 7.10 1.21
C LYS A 27 -6.18 8.32 0.55
N LYS A 28 -6.49 8.51 -0.74
CA LYS A 28 -5.92 9.63 -1.51
C LYS A 28 -6.31 11.00 -0.96
N ASP A 29 -7.45 11.09 -0.31
CA ASP A 29 -7.94 12.33 0.30
C ASP A 29 -7.57 12.46 1.77
N SER A 30 -6.82 11.52 2.33
CA SER A 30 -6.37 11.61 3.71
C SER A 30 -5.37 12.75 3.88
N GLU A 31 -5.43 13.41 5.02
CA GLU A 31 -4.54 14.53 5.35
C GLU A 31 -3.37 14.03 6.20
N ASN A 32 -2.25 14.78 6.14
CA ASN A 32 -1.08 14.54 6.98
C ASN A 32 -0.44 13.17 6.77
N ILE A 33 -0.51 12.65 5.55
CA ILE A 33 0.16 11.41 5.20
C ILE A 33 1.62 11.69 4.94
N GLU A 34 2.51 10.89 5.52
CA GLU A 34 3.97 11.03 5.35
C GLU A 34 4.59 9.68 5.03
N GLY A 35 5.81 9.72 4.47
CA GLY A 35 6.62 8.53 4.26
C GLY A 35 6.13 7.66 3.13
N VAL A 36 6.39 6.36 3.26
CA VAL A 36 6.09 5.40 2.20
C VAL A 36 4.59 5.32 1.88
N ALA A 37 3.74 5.50 2.87
CA ALA A 37 2.29 5.45 2.64
C ALA A 37 1.84 6.56 1.69
N LYS A 38 2.43 7.74 1.80
CA LYS A 38 2.12 8.83 0.87
C LYS A 38 2.55 8.47 -0.55
N ASP A 39 3.75 7.94 -0.69
CA ASP A 39 4.26 7.55 -2.00
C ASP A 39 3.40 6.45 -2.63
N LEU A 40 2.98 5.49 -1.83
CA LEU A 40 2.14 4.38 -2.30
C LEU A 40 0.76 4.86 -2.73
N ILE A 41 0.13 5.72 -1.94
CA ILE A 41 -1.23 6.17 -2.23
C ILE A 41 -1.30 7.05 -3.48
N GLU A 42 -0.19 7.66 -3.88
CA GLU A 42 -0.11 8.47 -5.10
C GLU A 42 -0.02 7.63 -6.38
N ILE A 43 0.23 6.33 -6.26
CA ILE A 43 0.29 5.44 -7.42
C ILE A 43 -1.10 5.29 -8.04
N ASP A 44 -1.22 5.46 -9.35
CA ASP A 44 -2.47 5.22 -10.06
C ASP A 44 -2.91 3.78 -9.85
N GLY A 45 -4.17 3.59 -9.50
CA GLY A 45 -4.73 2.28 -9.27
C GLY A 45 -4.74 1.84 -7.82
N ILE A 46 -4.05 2.55 -6.94
CA ILE A 46 -4.11 2.26 -5.50
C ILE A 46 -5.30 3.00 -4.90
N LEU A 47 -6.12 2.26 -4.17
CA LEU A 47 -7.33 2.80 -3.56
C LEU A 47 -7.12 3.20 -2.11
N SER A 48 -6.48 2.33 -1.33
CA SER A 48 -6.26 2.58 0.08
C SER A 48 -5.09 1.75 0.61
N ILE A 49 -4.61 2.17 1.79
CA ILE A 49 -3.57 1.44 2.52
C ILE A 49 -4.08 1.25 3.95
N PHE A 50 -4.08 0.01 4.41
CA PHE A 50 -4.45 -0.31 5.79
C PHE A 50 -3.19 -0.59 6.59
N THR A 51 -3.06 0.05 7.74
CA THR A 51 -1.89 -0.12 8.61
C THR A 51 -2.15 -1.21 9.65
N GLY A 52 -1.31 -2.23 9.64
CA GLY A 52 -1.34 -3.30 10.63
C GLY A 52 -0.02 -3.39 11.36
N PRO A 53 0.05 -4.18 12.45
CA PRO A 53 1.30 -4.33 13.20
C PRO A 53 2.34 -5.09 12.38
N GLY A 54 3.39 -4.39 11.96
CA GLY A 54 4.46 -4.98 11.16
C GLY A 54 4.09 -5.24 9.71
N PHE A 55 3.00 -4.64 9.20
CA PHE A 55 2.64 -4.78 7.79
C PHE A 55 1.77 -3.62 7.31
N LEU A 56 1.70 -3.49 5.98
CA LEU A 56 0.75 -2.60 5.31
C LEU A 56 -0.04 -3.45 4.31
N THR A 57 -1.35 -3.24 4.23
CA THR A 57 -2.19 -3.89 3.23
C THR A 57 -2.56 -2.85 2.17
N ILE A 58 -2.18 -3.13 0.93
CA ILE A 58 -2.41 -2.22 -0.19
C ILE A 58 -3.59 -2.73 -0.99
N THR A 59 -4.63 -1.92 -1.11
CA THR A 59 -5.83 -2.25 -1.87
C THR A 59 -5.84 -1.46 -3.16
N LYS A 60 -5.96 -2.16 -4.29
CA LYS A 60 -6.04 -1.55 -5.60
C LYS A 60 -7.49 -1.39 -6.05
N GLU A 61 -7.70 -0.54 -7.04
CA GLU A 61 -8.98 -0.46 -7.72
C GLU A 61 -9.24 -1.76 -8.50
N GLN A 62 -10.50 -2.16 -8.59
CA GLN A 62 -10.88 -3.40 -9.26
C GLN A 62 -10.45 -3.41 -10.73
N SER A 63 -10.47 -2.24 -11.37
CA SER A 63 -10.10 -2.11 -12.78
C SER A 63 -8.59 -2.12 -13.02
N SER A 64 -7.78 -2.07 -11.97
CA SER A 64 -6.32 -2.06 -12.08
C SER A 64 -5.77 -3.48 -12.01
N ASP A 65 -4.58 -3.66 -12.60
CA ASP A 65 -3.91 -4.95 -12.65
C ASP A 65 -2.64 -4.90 -11.80
N TRP A 66 -2.48 -5.87 -10.89
CA TRP A 66 -1.28 -5.97 -10.06
C TRP A 66 0.00 -6.00 -10.89
N ASN A 67 -0.02 -6.65 -12.06
CA ASN A 67 1.15 -6.73 -12.93
C ASN A 67 1.61 -5.35 -13.40
N MET A 68 0.70 -4.39 -13.47
CA MET A 68 1.01 -3.04 -13.92
C MET A 68 1.53 -2.14 -12.80
N ILE A 69 1.09 -2.39 -11.57
CA ILE A 69 1.45 -1.51 -10.45
C ILE A 69 2.45 -2.12 -9.49
N ASN A 70 2.71 -3.43 -9.62
CA ASN A 70 3.61 -4.14 -8.71
C ASN A 70 5.00 -3.52 -8.64
N ASN A 71 5.58 -3.19 -9.79
CA ASN A 71 6.92 -2.60 -9.84
C ASN A 71 6.93 -1.20 -9.22
N ASP A 72 5.88 -0.42 -9.45
CA ASP A 72 5.77 0.92 -8.86
C ASP A 72 5.71 0.84 -7.34
N ILE A 73 4.97 -0.14 -6.81
CA ILE A 73 4.88 -0.34 -5.37
C ILE A 73 6.26 -0.71 -4.81
N LEU A 74 6.93 -1.70 -5.40
CA LEU A 74 8.23 -2.14 -4.91
C LEU A 74 9.29 -1.05 -5.02
N ASN A 75 9.24 -0.24 -6.08
CA ASN A 75 10.17 0.87 -6.25
C ASN A 75 10.06 1.91 -5.13
N LYS A 76 8.86 2.13 -4.59
CA LYS A 76 8.69 3.08 -3.50
C LYS A 76 9.42 2.64 -2.23
N PHE A 77 9.51 1.35 -2.00
CA PHE A 77 10.27 0.82 -0.86
C PHE A 77 11.78 0.87 -1.12
N ASP A 78 12.20 0.68 -2.37
CA ASP A 78 13.61 0.66 -2.71
C ASP A 78 14.27 2.04 -2.66
N THR A 79 13.50 3.12 -2.72
CA THR A 79 14.03 4.49 -2.70
C THR A 79 14.23 5.05 -1.29
N ILE A 80 13.98 4.26 -0.29
CA ILE A 80 14.08 4.69 1.11
C ILE A 80 15.48 4.41 1.66
#